data_08ab6e91940275b9607eac1e6f5105e3
#
_entry.id   08ab6e91940275b9607eac1e6f5105e3
#
_cell.length_a   1.000
_cell.length_b   1.000
_cell.length_c   1.000
_cell.angle_alpha   90.00
_cell.angle_beta   90.00
_cell.angle_gamma   90.00
#
_symmetry.space_group_name_H-M   'P 1'
#
loop_
_entity.id
_entity.type
_entity.pdbx_description
1 polymer ?
#
loop_
_entity_poly.entity_id
_entity_poly.type
_entity_poly.pdbx_seq_one_letter_code
_entity_poly.pdbx_strand_id
1 'polypeptide(L)'
;MKELESLHFDPTAVPTPCYIVDEARLRRNLELLQRVQQRSGAKILLAQKAFSMYRTYPMIREYLAGSTASGLYEAKLAREEMGGEVHIYSPAYKPEEFDEILRISDHIVFNSCAQWKRYRDQVQACGRKISCGLRINPEYAETETDLYNPCFTGSRLGITLANLEEDALEGLDGLHFHTMCEQNSDTLERTLRVVEEKFGRYLSRMQWVNFGGGHHITRPDYDVELLIRLCQDFAEKYHVQVYLEPGEAVALHAGYLVTQVLDFVHNGLDIAIVDASAACHMPDVLEMPYRPEILGAGQPGELAY
;
A
#
# COMPACT_ATOMS: atom_id res chain seq x y z
N MET A 1 -6.89 -8.74 -30.12
CA MET A 1 -5.65 -8.99 -30.89
C MET A 1 -4.61 -7.87 -30.76
N LYS A 2 -4.99 -6.58 -30.69
CA LYS A 2 -4.00 -5.49 -30.50
C LYS A 2 -3.15 -5.56 -29.24
N GLU A 3 -3.61 -6.21 -28.18
CA GLU A 3 -2.91 -6.27 -26.89
C GLU A 3 -1.91 -7.43 -26.79
N LEU A 4 -2.12 -8.53 -27.51
CA LEU A 4 -1.12 -9.60 -27.61
C LEU A 4 0.17 -9.12 -28.31
N GLU A 5 0.04 -8.18 -29.25
CA GLU A 5 1.22 -7.56 -29.90
C GLU A 5 2.04 -6.67 -28.96
N SER A 6 1.52 -6.35 -27.77
CA SER A 6 2.20 -5.54 -26.74
C SER A 6 2.98 -6.36 -25.71
N LEU A 7 2.92 -7.68 -25.75
CA LEU A 7 3.72 -8.54 -24.88
C LEU A 7 5.19 -8.50 -25.32
N HIS A 8 6.07 -8.27 -24.36
CA HIS A 8 7.52 -8.27 -24.58
C HIS A 8 8.15 -9.67 -24.36
N PHE A 9 7.32 -10.71 -24.22
CA PHE A 9 7.75 -12.09 -24.03
C PHE A 9 6.82 -13.04 -24.79
N ASP A 10 7.33 -14.25 -25.09
CA ASP A 10 6.53 -15.33 -25.65
C ASP A 10 5.83 -16.11 -24.52
N PRO A 11 4.50 -16.04 -24.40
CA PRO A 11 3.79 -16.73 -23.34
C PRO A 11 3.85 -18.26 -23.46
N THR A 12 4.21 -18.80 -24.63
CA THR A 12 4.37 -20.26 -24.83
C THR A 12 5.73 -20.77 -24.37
N ALA A 13 6.69 -19.88 -24.13
CA ALA A 13 8.05 -20.23 -23.71
C ALA A 13 8.21 -20.29 -22.17
N VAL A 14 7.14 -20.06 -21.41
CA VAL A 14 7.19 -20.04 -19.95
C VAL A 14 6.39 -21.20 -19.34
N PRO A 15 6.80 -21.74 -18.19
CA PRO A 15 5.99 -22.74 -17.49
C PRO A 15 4.70 -22.11 -16.96
N THR A 16 3.59 -22.85 -16.98
CA THR A 16 2.30 -22.41 -16.46
C THR A 16 1.86 -23.27 -15.26
N PRO A 17 1.08 -22.74 -14.31
CA PRO A 17 0.74 -21.33 -14.19
C PRO A 17 1.93 -20.52 -13.63
N CYS A 18 2.12 -19.29 -14.08
CA CYS A 18 3.15 -18.42 -13.51
C CYS A 18 2.77 -16.94 -13.58
N TYR A 19 3.35 -16.16 -12.65
CA TYR A 19 3.30 -14.70 -12.72
C TYR A 19 4.55 -14.18 -13.43
N ILE A 20 4.36 -13.23 -14.33
CA ILE A 20 5.44 -12.53 -15.02
C ILE A 20 5.33 -11.04 -14.70
N VAL A 21 6.45 -10.42 -14.35
CA VAL A 21 6.56 -8.97 -14.20
C VAL A 21 7.32 -8.40 -15.38
N ASP A 22 6.72 -7.45 -16.08
CA ASP A 22 7.36 -6.65 -17.12
C ASP A 22 8.13 -5.51 -16.46
N GLU A 23 9.46 -5.64 -16.39
CA GLU A 23 10.33 -4.66 -15.75
C GLU A 23 10.29 -3.29 -16.43
N ALA A 24 10.03 -3.22 -17.74
CA ALA A 24 9.92 -1.94 -18.43
C ALA A 24 8.65 -1.19 -18.03
N ARG A 25 7.55 -1.90 -17.81
CA ARG A 25 6.30 -1.32 -17.30
C ARG A 25 6.45 -0.93 -15.82
N LEU A 26 7.04 -1.80 -15.02
CA LEU A 26 7.35 -1.49 -13.61
C LEU A 26 8.20 -0.23 -13.49
N ARG A 27 9.25 -0.11 -14.31
CA ARG A 27 10.12 1.07 -14.34
C ARG A 27 9.36 2.35 -14.67
N ARG A 28 8.45 2.34 -15.65
CA ARG A 28 7.61 3.51 -15.95
C ARG A 28 6.77 3.97 -14.76
N ASN A 29 6.19 3.02 -14.01
CA ASN A 29 5.45 3.34 -12.78
C ASN A 29 6.39 3.98 -11.75
N LEU A 30 7.56 3.39 -11.54
CA LEU A 30 8.56 3.89 -10.59
C LEU A 30 9.07 5.29 -10.95
N GLU A 31 9.28 5.58 -12.24
CA GLU A 31 9.65 6.91 -12.73
C GLU A 31 8.57 7.95 -12.44
N LEU A 32 7.29 7.59 -12.58
CA LEU A 32 6.19 8.47 -12.19
C LEU A 32 6.19 8.73 -10.68
N LEU A 33 6.31 7.69 -9.87
CA LEU A 33 6.36 7.82 -8.41
C LEU A 33 7.56 8.66 -7.96
N GLN A 34 8.72 8.48 -8.58
CA GLN A 34 9.91 9.31 -8.30
C GLN A 34 9.66 10.78 -8.63
N ARG A 35 9.03 11.09 -9.78
CA ARG A 35 8.66 12.48 -10.12
C ARG A 35 7.71 13.08 -9.08
N VAL A 36 6.75 12.30 -8.56
CA VAL A 36 5.87 12.75 -7.47
C VAL A 36 6.70 13.10 -6.24
N GLN A 37 7.62 12.23 -5.81
CA GLN A 37 8.50 12.51 -4.67
C GLN A 37 9.31 13.79 -4.87
N GLN A 38 9.99 13.92 -6.03
CA GLN A 38 10.86 15.06 -6.32
C GLN A 38 10.11 16.38 -6.34
N ARG A 39 8.88 16.39 -6.85
CA ARG A 39 8.07 17.60 -6.97
C ARG A 39 7.33 17.95 -5.69
N SER A 40 6.82 16.96 -4.97
CA SER A 40 6.04 17.19 -3.76
C SER A 40 6.87 17.30 -2.48
N GLY A 41 8.11 16.79 -2.49
CA GLY A 41 8.90 16.61 -1.26
C GLY A 41 8.42 15.46 -0.36
N ALA A 42 7.33 14.80 -0.73
CA ALA A 42 6.88 13.61 -0.01
C ALA A 42 7.81 12.42 -0.25
N LYS A 43 7.91 11.51 0.70
CA LYS A 43 8.59 10.23 0.56
C LYS A 43 7.57 9.13 0.26
N ILE A 44 7.86 8.30 -0.72
CA ILE A 44 7.01 7.17 -1.11
C ILE A 44 7.66 5.86 -0.67
N LEU A 45 6.87 5.02 -0.01
CA LEU A 45 7.24 3.69 0.48
C LEU A 45 6.44 2.62 -0.26
N LEU A 46 7.09 1.54 -0.66
CA LEU A 46 6.38 0.37 -1.18
C LEU A 46 5.60 -0.31 -0.06
N ALA A 47 4.28 -0.46 -0.19
CA ALA A 47 3.49 -1.30 0.71
C ALA A 47 3.62 -2.78 0.29
N GLN A 48 4.43 -3.53 1.02
CA GLN A 48 4.77 -4.92 0.68
C GLN A 48 3.56 -5.86 0.69
N LYS A 49 2.55 -5.61 1.51
CA LYS A 49 1.31 -6.40 1.54
C LYS A 49 0.61 -6.51 0.16
N ALA A 50 0.78 -5.52 -0.71
CA ALA A 50 0.19 -5.51 -2.04
C ALA A 50 1.17 -5.99 -3.12
N PHE A 51 2.47 -5.77 -2.94
CA PHE A 51 3.48 -6.22 -3.88
C PHE A 51 4.78 -6.57 -3.16
N SER A 52 5.10 -7.86 -3.06
CA SER A 52 6.28 -8.36 -2.35
C SER A 52 7.18 -9.25 -3.21
N MET A 53 7.19 -9.03 -4.52
CA MET A 53 8.10 -9.74 -5.43
C MET A 53 9.54 -9.22 -5.25
N TYR A 54 10.23 -9.72 -4.21
CA TYR A 54 11.52 -9.22 -3.74
C TYR A 54 12.63 -9.19 -4.80
N ARG A 55 12.54 -10.00 -5.84
CA ARG A 55 13.49 -9.94 -6.97
C ARG A 55 13.48 -8.60 -7.71
N THR A 56 12.40 -7.82 -7.60
CA THR A 56 12.30 -6.48 -8.17
C THR A 56 12.74 -5.38 -7.20
N TYR A 57 13.01 -5.69 -5.95
CA TYR A 57 13.37 -4.71 -4.92
C TYR A 57 14.64 -3.92 -5.23
N PRO A 58 15.71 -4.48 -5.80
CA PRO A 58 16.87 -3.69 -6.21
C PRO A 58 16.51 -2.56 -7.19
N MET A 59 15.60 -2.81 -8.13
CA MET A 59 15.09 -1.78 -9.05
C MET A 59 14.22 -0.77 -8.30
N ILE A 60 13.28 -1.22 -7.47
CA ILE A 60 12.34 -0.35 -6.75
C ILE A 60 13.10 0.62 -5.83
N ARG A 61 14.16 0.16 -5.18
CA ARG A 61 15.01 0.96 -4.30
C ARG A 61 15.68 2.15 -5.00
N GLU A 62 15.94 2.07 -6.30
CA GLU A 62 16.52 3.18 -7.05
C GLU A 62 15.58 4.39 -7.13
N TYR A 63 14.27 4.18 -6.92
CA TYR A 63 13.22 5.18 -7.11
C TYR A 63 12.51 5.57 -5.82
N LEU A 64 12.27 4.64 -4.90
CA LEU A 64 11.48 4.86 -3.69
C LEU A 64 12.35 5.01 -2.44
N ALA A 65 11.84 5.72 -1.44
CA ALA A 65 12.56 5.97 -0.18
C ALA A 65 12.77 4.72 0.67
N GLY A 66 11.88 3.73 0.54
CA GLY A 66 11.91 2.51 1.33
C GLY A 66 10.62 1.71 1.17
N SER A 67 10.27 0.96 2.20
CA SER A 67 9.05 0.15 2.21
C SER A 67 8.34 0.18 3.56
N THR A 68 7.05 -0.19 3.53
CA THR A 68 6.24 -0.38 4.73
C THR A 68 5.81 -1.83 4.88
N ALA A 69 5.88 -2.34 6.09
CA ALA A 69 5.63 -3.72 6.48
C ALA A 69 4.38 -3.81 7.37
N SER A 70 3.62 -4.88 7.20
CA SER A 70 2.45 -5.21 8.03
C SER A 70 2.78 -6.12 9.22
N GLY A 71 4.04 -6.56 9.33
CA GLY A 71 4.52 -7.41 10.40
C GLY A 71 6.02 -7.72 10.27
N LEU A 72 6.54 -8.52 11.21
CA LEU A 72 7.96 -8.84 11.32
C LEU A 72 8.56 -9.40 10.03
N TYR A 73 7.88 -10.34 9.37
CA TYR A 73 8.46 -11.03 8.21
C TYR A 73 8.61 -10.11 7.00
N GLU A 74 7.64 -9.22 6.75
CA GLU A 74 7.78 -8.18 5.73
C GLU A 74 8.89 -7.18 6.11
N ALA A 75 9.01 -6.80 7.37
CA ALA A 75 10.09 -5.92 7.82
C ALA A 75 11.49 -6.56 7.64
N LYS A 76 11.61 -7.88 7.86
CA LYS A 76 12.83 -8.63 7.56
C LYS A 76 13.14 -8.61 6.06
N LEU A 77 12.15 -8.95 5.24
CA LEU A 77 12.30 -8.93 3.79
C LEU A 77 12.70 -7.54 3.27
N ALA A 78 12.09 -6.48 3.82
CA ALA A 78 12.47 -5.10 3.52
C ALA A 78 13.93 -4.81 3.86
N ARG A 79 14.35 -5.17 5.07
CA ARG A 79 15.71 -4.89 5.53
C ARG A 79 16.77 -5.66 4.76
N GLU A 80 16.50 -6.93 4.43
CA GLU A 80 17.43 -7.84 3.79
C GLU A 80 17.52 -7.60 2.28
N GLU A 81 16.41 -7.37 1.60
CA GLU A 81 16.33 -7.38 0.13
C GLU A 81 16.17 -5.99 -0.49
N MET A 82 15.47 -5.06 0.15
CA MET A 82 15.23 -3.74 -0.42
C MET A 82 16.20 -2.69 0.12
N GLY A 83 16.38 -2.64 1.43
CA GLY A 83 17.07 -1.53 2.09
C GLY A 83 16.26 -0.23 2.04
N GLY A 84 16.92 0.93 2.29
CA GLY A 84 16.21 2.20 2.48
C GLY A 84 15.51 2.24 3.84
N GLU A 85 14.49 3.10 3.97
CA GLU A 85 13.72 3.21 5.19
C GLU A 85 12.78 1.99 5.35
N VAL A 86 12.80 1.36 6.52
CA VAL A 86 11.87 0.27 6.87
C VAL A 86 10.86 0.80 7.87
N HIS A 87 9.63 0.99 7.42
CA HIS A 87 8.49 1.35 8.25
C HIS A 87 7.71 0.08 8.59
N ILE A 88 7.10 0.05 9.78
CA ILE A 88 6.22 -1.04 10.18
C ILE A 88 4.99 -0.51 10.88
N TYR A 89 3.83 -1.03 10.48
CA TYR A 89 2.57 -0.88 11.18
C TYR A 89 1.89 -2.25 11.32
N SER A 90 1.49 -2.57 12.54
CA SER A 90 0.60 -3.69 12.81
C SER A 90 -0.45 -3.30 13.85
N PRO A 91 -1.70 -3.79 13.76
CA PRO A 91 -2.72 -3.52 14.78
C PRO A 91 -2.29 -3.97 16.18
N ALA A 92 -1.45 -5.00 16.26
CA ALA A 92 -0.82 -5.44 17.50
C ALA A 92 0.55 -6.06 17.21
N TYR A 93 1.50 -5.82 18.12
CA TYR A 93 2.83 -6.45 18.09
C TYR A 93 2.89 -7.57 19.12
N LYS A 94 3.48 -8.70 18.74
CA LYS A 94 3.78 -9.77 19.68
C LYS A 94 5.00 -9.39 20.53
N PRO A 95 4.95 -9.53 21.86
CA PRO A 95 6.06 -9.18 22.73
C PRO A 95 7.37 -9.89 22.36
N GLU A 96 7.29 -11.16 21.99
CA GLU A 96 8.45 -11.98 21.60
C GLU A 96 9.09 -11.58 20.27
N GLU A 97 8.39 -10.86 19.41
CA GLU A 97 8.90 -10.37 18.13
C GLU A 97 9.44 -8.93 18.21
N PHE A 98 9.10 -8.19 19.27
CA PHE A 98 9.29 -6.75 19.29
C PHE A 98 10.76 -6.33 19.37
N ASP A 99 11.62 -7.08 20.04
CA ASP A 99 13.08 -6.83 20.04
C ASP A 99 13.69 -6.95 18.64
N GLU A 100 13.20 -7.88 17.83
CA GLU A 100 13.65 -8.00 16.45
C GLU A 100 13.13 -6.85 15.58
N ILE A 101 11.88 -6.44 15.75
CA ILE A 101 11.31 -5.26 15.09
C ILE A 101 12.13 -4.01 15.39
N LEU A 102 12.52 -3.79 16.66
CA LEU A 102 13.38 -2.67 17.05
C LEU A 102 14.74 -2.67 16.35
N ARG A 103 15.31 -3.85 16.10
CA ARG A 103 16.61 -3.96 15.42
C ARG A 103 16.58 -3.61 13.94
N ILE A 104 15.45 -3.86 13.26
CA ILE A 104 15.37 -3.79 11.81
C ILE A 104 14.53 -2.62 11.27
N SER A 105 13.68 -2.01 12.10
CA SER A 105 12.80 -0.93 11.66
C SER A 105 13.38 0.45 11.93
N ASP A 106 13.11 1.41 11.08
CA ASP A 106 13.47 2.82 11.24
C ASP A 106 12.27 3.64 11.74
N HIS A 107 11.05 3.24 11.35
CA HIS A 107 9.80 3.81 11.84
C HIS A 107 8.88 2.71 12.35
N ILE A 108 8.26 2.94 13.52
CA ILE A 108 7.26 2.03 14.10
C ILE A 108 5.99 2.82 14.38
N VAL A 109 4.88 2.36 13.82
CA VAL A 109 3.57 2.96 14.03
C VAL A 109 2.75 2.08 14.97
N PHE A 110 2.28 2.67 16.06
CA PHE A 110 1.43 2.01 17.04
C PHE A 110 -0.05 2.23 16.73
N ASN A 111 -0.87 1.28 17.10
CA ASN A 111 -2.30 1.30 16.81
C ASN A 111 -3.14 1.97 17.89
N SER A 112 -2.63 2.10 19.10
CA SER A 112 -3.33 2.71 20.25
C SER A 112 -2.37 3.35 21.24
N CYS A 113 -2.89 4.28 22.04
CA CYS A 113 -2.15 4.90 23.14
C CYS A 113 -1.62 3.85 24.13
N ALA A 114 -2.43 2.85 24.45
CA ALA A 114 -2.02 1.76 25.35
C ALA A 114 -0.87 0.91 24.76
N GLN A 115 -0.88 0.67 23.45
CA GLN A 115 0.22 -0.04 22.79
C GLN A 115 1.52 0.79 22.85
N TRP A 116 1.48 2.07 22.53
CA TRP A 116 2.62 2.97 22.67
C TRP A 116 3.15 3.01 24.12
N LYS A 117 2.29 3.25 25.09
CA LYS A 117 2.68 3.27 26.51
C LYS A 117 3.34 1.96 26.96
N ARG A 118 2.93 0.82 26.41
CA ARG A 118 3.53 -0.49 26.70
C ARG A 118 4.96 -0.64 26.18
N TYR A 119 5.24 -0.12 24.99
CA TYR A 119 6.52 -0.36 24.31
C TYR A 119 7.49 0.83 24.36
N ARG A 120 7.05 2.00 24.81
CA ARG A 120 7.82 3.24 24.82
C ARG A 120 9.20 3.07 25.49
N ASP A 121 9.22 2.50 26.67
CA ASP A 121 10.48 2.34 27.45
C ASP A 121 11.45 1.39 26.74
N GLN A 122 10.94 0.35 26.10
CA GLN A 122 11.74 -0.59 25.31
C GLN A 122 12.32 0.07 24.05
N VAL A 123 11.53 0.90 23.36
CA VAL A 123 12.00 1.73 22.24
C VAL A 123 13.12 2.66 22.69
N GLN A 124 12.95 3.37 23.82
CA GLN A 124 13.94 4.30 24.34
C GLN A 124 15.24 3.61 24.76
N ALA A 125 15.14 2.39 25.28
CA ALA A 125 16.27 1.60 25.75
C ALA A 125 17.03 0.83 24.65
N CYS A 126 16.49 0.73 23.42
CA CYS A 126 17.03 -0.13 22.36
C CYS A 126 18.39 0.33 21.78
N GLY A 127 18.86 1.53 22.13
CA GLY A 127 20.15 2.07 21.68
C GLY A 127 20.17 2.54 20.21
N ARG A 128 19.03 2.54 19.52
CA ARG A 128 18.86 3.05 18.16
C ARG A 128 17.89 4.22 18.15
N LYS A 129 18.08 5.14 17.20
CA LYS A 129 17.07 6.15 16.91
C LYS A 129 15.98 5.51 16.03
N ILE A 130 14.81 5.28 16.60
CA ILE A 130 13.63 4.78 15.91
C ILE A 130 12.57 5.86 15.99
N SER A 131 12.00 6.23 14.85
CA SER A 131 10.92 7.22 14.80
C SER A 131 9.59 6.53 15.04
N CYS A 132 8.85 6.98 16.04
CA CYS A 132 7.59 6.37 16.45
C CYS A 132 6.39 7.23 16.08
N GLY A 133 5.31 6.58 15.68
CA GLY A 133 4.06 7.23 15.36
C GLY A 133 2.83 6.50 15.88
N LEU A 134 1.70 7.18 15.79
CA LEU A 134 0.39 6.64 16.15
C LEU A 134 -0.52 6.64 14.92
N ARG A 135 -1.17 5.50 14.65
CA ARG A 135 -2.22 5.46 13.64
C ARG A 135 -3.49 6.08 14.19
N ILE A 136 -3.98 7.11 13.53
CA ILE A 136 -5.26 7.76 13.79
C ILE A 136 -6.34 7.22 12.86
N ASN A 137 -7.58 7.18 13.37
CA ASN A 137 -8.77 6.87 12.60
C ASN A 137 -9.62 8.15 12.51
N PRO A 138 -9.70 8.79 11.35
CA PRO A 138 -10.51 10.00 11.19
C PRO A 138 -12.02 9.70 11.14
N GLU A 139 -12.44 8.43 11.21
CA GLU A 139 -13.83 7.99 11.09
C GLU A 139 -14.47 8.48 9.78
N TYR A 140 -13.65 8.51 8.73
CA TYR A 140 -14.02 8.92 7.38
C TYR A 140 -13.23 8.10 6.35
N ALA A 141 -13.93 7.48 5.43
CA ALA A 141 -13.39 6.84 4.23
C ALA A 141 -14.50 6.78 3.16
N GLU A 142 -14.11 6.85 1.90
CA GLU A 142 -15.01 6.81 0.74
C GLU A 142 -14.90 5.48 -0.02
N THR A 143 -14.71 4.38 0.68
CA THR A 143 -14.64 3.06 0.08
C THR A 143 -16.05 2.59 -0.31
N GLU A 144 -16.20 2.02 -1.50
CA GLU A 144 -17.49 1.52 -1.99
C GLU A 144 -18.02 0.32 -1.19
N THR A 145 -17.12 -0.44 -0.59
CA THR A 145 -17.43 -1.66 0.15
C THR A 145 -16.98 -1.54 1.61
N ASP A 146 -17.90 -1.75 2.55
CA ASP A 146 -17.63 -1.71 3.99
C ASP A 146 -16.50 -2.65 4.43
N LEU A 147 -16.34 -3.80 3.75
CA LEU A 147 -15.27 -4.75 4.01
C LEU A 147 -13.87 -4.13 3.89
N TYR A 148 -13.69 -3.20 2.95
CA TYR A 148 -12.42 -2.50 2.72
C TYR A 148 -12.36 -1.12 3.38
N ASN A 149 -13.39 -0.73 4.14
CA ASN A 149 -13.43 0.53 4.85
C ASN A 149 -12.63 0.45 6.16
N PRO A 150 -11.41 1.01 6.24
CA PRO A 150 -10.59 0.93 7.45
C PRO A 150 -11.11 1.82 8.58
N CYS A 151 -12.06 2.71 8.29
CA CYS A 151 -12.66 3.65 9.24
C CYS A 151 -14.08 3.26 9.65
N PHE A 152 -14.56 2.09 9.22
CA PHE A 152 -15.87 1.56 9.59
C PHE A 152 -16.06 1.50 11.11
N THR A 153 -17.29 1.73 11.59
CA THR A 153 -17.63 1.61 13.01
C THR A 153 -17.33 0.19 13.52
N GLY A 154 -16.47 0.08 14.53
CA GLY A 154 -15.95 -1.21 15.01
C GLY A 154 -14.63 -1.64 14.35
N SER A 155 -14.06 -0.83 13.44
CA SER A 155 -12.73 -1.09 12.91
C SER A 155 -11.69 -1.13 14.03
N ARG A 156 -10.81 -2.14 13.99
CA ARG A 156 -9.67 -2.27 14.90
C ARG A 156 -8.50 -1.34 14.54
N LEU A 157 -8.59 -0.57 13.44
CA LEU A 157 -7.45 0.12 12.83
C LEU A 157 -7.39 1.59 13.23
N GLY A 158 -6.40 1.93 14.05
CA GLY A 158 -6.13 3.28 14.49
C GLY A 158 -7.05 3.78 15.60
N ILE A 159 -6.65 4.90 16.20
CA ILE A 159 -7.35 5.52 17.33
C ILE A 159 -8.23 6.66 16.84
N THR A 160 -9.49 6.70 17.29
CA THR A 160 -10.40 7.83 17.06
C THR A 160 -10.03 9.02 17.95
N LEU A 161 -10.46 10.21 17.56
CA LEU A 161 -10.21 11.42 18.36
C LEU A 161 -10.74 11.29 19.80
N ALA A 162 -11.89 10.66 19.99
CA ALA A 162 -12.52 10.47 21.30
C ALA A 162 -11.67 9.59 22.25
N ASN A 163 -10.84 8.72 21.69
CA ASN A 163 -9.98 7.79 22.45
C ASN A 163 -8.51 8.23 22.49
N LEU A 164 -8.16 9.38 21.90
CA LEU A 164 -6.81 9.90 21.90
C LEU A 164 -6.48 10.52 23.26
N GLU A 165 -5.46 9.99 23.91
CA GLU A 165 -4.92 10.50 25.17
C GLU A 165 -3.76 11.45 24.86
N GLU A 166 -3.85 12.73 25.23
CA GLU A 166 -2.82 13.73 24.88
C GLU A 166 -1.44 13.42 25.48
N ASP A 167 -1.39 12.83 26.65
CA ASP A 167 -0.15 12.39 27.30
C ASP A 167 0.55 11.24 26.56
N ALA A 168 -0.21 10.47 25.80
CA ALA A 168 0.35 9.43 24.95
C ALA A 168 1.05 9.96 23.68
N LEU A 169 0.93 11.25 23.38
CA LEU A 169 1.68 11.85 22.27
C LEU A 169 3.14 12.17 22.64
N GLU A 170 3.48 12.12 23.91
CA GLU A 170 4.85 12.34 24.37
C GLU A 170 5.79 11.25 23.82
N GLY A 171 6.86 11.68 23.13
CA GLY A 171 7.85 10.82 22.50
C GLY A 171 7.43 10.24 21.17
N LEU A 172 6.30 10.64 20.60
CA LEU A 172 5.92 10.33 19.23
C LEU A 172 6.42 11.41 18.27
N ASP A 173 6.93 10.97 17.14
CA ASP A 173 7.41 11.83 16.06
C ASP A 173 6.36 12.05 14.96
N GLY A 174 5.36 11.18 14.86
CA GLY A 174 4.43 11.27 13.74
C GLY A 174 3.05 10.67 13.96
N LEU A 175 2.17 11.01 13.00
CA LEU A 175 0.85 10.42 12.88
C LEU A 175 0.72 9.71 11.52
N HIS A 176 -0.03 8.64 11.51
CA HIS A 176 -0.33 7.85 10.33
C HIS A 176 -1.84 7.67 10.20
N PHE A 177 -2.36 7.76 8.99
CA PHE A 177 -3.71 7.28 8.67
C PHE A 177 -3.70 6.50 7.36
N HIS A 178 -4.66 5.61 7.18
CA HIS A 178 -4.86 4.87 5.95
C HIS A 178 -6.36 4.69 5.76
N THR A 179 -6.93 5.40 4.81
CA THR A 179 -8.38 5.55 4.64
C THR A 179 -8.84 5.24 3.23
N MET A 180 -7.90 5.05 2.30
CA MET A 180 -8.15 4.91 0.87
C MET A 180 -7.91 3.48 0.40
N CYS A 181 -8.63 3.08 -0.65
CA CYS A 181 -8.42 1.85 -1.40
C CYS A 181 -8.70 2.15 -2.88
N GLU A 182 -7.67 2.09 -3.74
CA GLU A 182 -7.73 2.31 -5.19
C GLU A 182 -8.39 3.64 -5.62
N GLN A 183 -8.16 4.71 -4.87
CA GLN A 183 -8.84 5.99 -5.07
C GLN A 183 -7.92 7.07 -5.63
N ASN A 184 -8.55 8.11 -6.22
CA ASN A 184 -7.87 9.26 -6.80
C ASN A 184 -7.58 10.33 -5.74
N SER A 185 -6.79 11.34 -6.10
CA SER A 185 -6.32 12.42 -5.22
C SER A 185 -7.41 13.35 -4.70
N ASP A 186 -8.55 13.45 -5.38
CA ASP A 186 -9.72 14.19 -4.88
C ASP A 186 -10.31 13.57 -3.59
N THR A 187 -10.28 12.24 -3.46
CA THR A 187 -10.61 11.56 -2.20
C THR A 187 -9.62 11.90 -1.10
N LEU A 188 -8.31 11.99 -1.43
CA LEU A 188 -7.33 12.46 -0.47
C LEU A 188 -7.62 13.89 0.00
N GLU A 189 -7.96 14.80 -0.92
CA GLU A 189 -8.31 16.19 -0.57
C GLU A 189 -9.45 16.24 0.48
N ARG A 190 -10.51 15.46 0.26
CA ARG A 190 -11.63 15.38 1.21
C ARG A 190 -11.21 14.74 2.54
N THR A 191 -10.40 13.70 2.48
CA THR A 191 -9.85 13.04 3.67
C THR A 191 -9.00 13.99 4.50
N LEU A 192 -8.11 14.76 3.87
CA LEU A 192 -7.25 15.72 4.58
C LEU A 192 -8.06 16.79 5.31
N ARG A 193 -9.16 17.28 4.73
CA ARG A 193 -10.07 18.22 5.43
C ARG A 193 -10.60 17.63 6.74
N VAL A 194 -11.02 16.37 6.74
CA VAL A 194 -11.51 15.69 7.95
C VAL A 194 -10.39 15.43 8.96
N VAL A 195 -9.21 15.03 8.48
CA VAL A 195 -8.03 14.85 9.33
C VAL A 195 -7.62 16.17 9.98
N GLU A 196 -7.61 17.26 9.23
CA GLU A 196 -7.30 18.59 9.76
C GLU A 196 -8.33 19.08 10.75
N GLU A 197 -9.63 18.89 10.50
CA GLU A 197 -10.71 19.26 11.40
C GLU A 197 -10.56 18.53 12.75
N LYS A 198 -10.33 17.22 12.72
CA LYS A 198 -10.28 16.38 13.93
C LYS A 198 -8.93 16.46 14.65
N PHE A 199 -7.83 16.38 13.90
CA PHE A 199 -6.48 16.18 14.45
C PHE A 199 -5.54 17.37 14.24
N GLY A 200 -5.97 18.45 13.58
CA GLY A 200 -5.13 19.58 13.17
C GLY A 200 -4.26 20.16 14.30
N ARG A 201 -4.80 20.26 15.52
CA ARG A 201 -4.06 20.76 16.70
C ARG A 201 -2.85 19.91 17.09
N TYR A 202 -2.80 18.65 16.63
CA TYR A 202 -1.69 17.72 16.91
C TYR A 202 -0.66 17.68 15.80
N LEU A 203 -1.06 17.99 14.54
CA LEU A 203 -0.22 17.84 13.35
C LEU A 203 1.05 18.68 13.42
N SER A 204 0.97 19.93 13.84
CA SER A 204 2.13 20.83 13.97
C SER A 204 3.09 20.47 15.11
N ARG A 205 2.77 19.45 15.91
CA ARG A 205 3.64 18.89 16.94
C ARG A 205 4.47 17.72 16.43
N MET A 206 4.17 17.24 15.21
CA MET A 206 4.78 16.07 14.60
C MET A 206 5.95 16.46 13.69
N GLN A 207 6.88 15.54 13.48
CA GLN A 207 7.94 15.66 12.49
C GLN A 207 7.52 15.12 11.13
N TRP A 208 6.57 14.18 11.13
CA TRP A 208 6.04 13.57 9.91
C TRP A 208 4.57 13.19 10.03
N VAL A 209 3.90 13.13 8.88
CA VAL A 209 2.56 12.57 8.75
C VAL A 209 2.55 11.61 7.55
N ASN A 210 2.05 10.40 7.79
CA ASN A 210 1.95 9.37 6.76
C ASN A 210 0.47 9.21 6.35
N PHE A 211 0.19 9.44 5.09
CA PHE A 211 -1.17 9.39 4.52
C PHE A 211 -1.61 7.95 4.18
N GLY A 212 -0.74 6.96 4.41
CA GLY A 212 -1.02 5.57 4.11
C GLY A 212 -1.03 5.22 2.63
N GLY A 213 -1.66 4.11 2.30
CA GLY A 213 -1.80 3.60 0.95
C GLY A 213 -3.17 3.84 0.33
N GLY A 214 -3.48 3.09 -0.73
CA GLY A 214 -4.72 3.21 -1.49
C GLY A 214 -4.72 4.33 -2.54
N HIS A 215 -3.59 5.05 -2.69
CA HIS A 215 -3.36 6.04 -3.73
C HIS A 215 -3.03 5.35 -5.05
N HIS A 216 -3.93 5.40 -6.02
CA HIS A 216 -3.78 4.71 -7.30
C HIS A 216 -2.98 5.53 -8.32
N ILE A 217 -1.82 6.06 -7.90
CA ILE A 217 -1.03 7.13 -8.54
C ILE A 217 -0.69 6.84 -10.01
N THR A 218 -0.48 5.57 -10.37
CA THR A 218 -0.07 5.17 -11.71
C THR A 218 -1.23 4.82 -12.63
N ARG A 219 -2.46 4.94 -12.16
CA ARG A 219 -3.66 4.79 -12.98
C ARG A 219 -3.75 5.96 -13.97
N PRO A 220 -4.13 5.73 -15.24
CA PRO A 220 -4.10 6.77 -16.28
C PRO A 220 -4.93 8.02 -15.99
N ASP A 221 -6.03 7.89 -15.23
CA ASP A 221 -6.95 8.98 -14.87
C ASP A 221 -6.66 9.60 -13.50
N TYR A 222 -5.53 9.26 -12.87
CA TYR A 222 -5.16 9.81 -11.57
C TYR A 222 -4.66 11.24 -11.69
N ASP A 223 -5.20 12.16 -10.89
CA ASP A 223 -4.73 13.56 -10.85
C ASP A 223 -3.46 13.71 -10.02
N VAL A 224 -2.32 13.47 -10.66
CA VAL A 224 -0.98 13.58 -10.08
C VAL A 224 -0.68 15.01 -9.63
N GLU A 225 -1.15 16.01 -10.36
CA GLU A 225 -0.89 17.42 -10.03
C GLU A 225 -1.60 17.84 -8.74
N LEU A 226 -2.83 17.35 -8.54
CA LEU A 226 -3.54 17.57 -7.28
C LEU A 226 -2.80 16.89 -6.12
N LEU A 227 -2.36 15.63 -6.27
CA LEU A 227 -1.59 14.95 -5.23
C LEU A 227 -0.34 15.74 -4.82
N ILE A 228 0.42 16.23 -5.80
CA ILE A 228 1.63 17.01 -5.53
C ILE A 228 1.31 18.25 -4.73
N ARG A 229 0.29 19.03 -5.13
CA ARG A 229 -0.15 20.22 -4.40
C ARG A 229 -0.58 19.88 -2.97
N LEU A 230 -1.43 18.86 -2.80
CA LEU A 230 -1.90 18.45 -1.47
C LEU A 230 -0.75 18.09 -0.52
N CYS A 231 0.26 17.36 -1.02
CA CYS A 231 1.43 17.03 -0.21
C CYS A 231 2.26 18.27 0.13
N GLN A 232 2.47 19.19 -0.82
CA GLN A 232 3.23 20.43 -0.61
C GLN A 232 2.52 21.34 0.41
N ASP A 233 1.24 21.63 0.18
CA ASP A 233 0.44 22.52 1.03
C ASP A 233 0.37 21.99 2.47
N PHE A 234 0.18 20.67 2.63
CA PHE A 234 0.15 20.04 3.94
C PHE A 234 1.51 20.09 4.66
N ALA A 235 2.59 19.76 3.94
CA ALA A 235 3.93 19.80 4.48
C ALA A 235 4.34 21.22 4.90
N GLU A 236 4.01 22.24 4.10
CA GLU A 236 4.28 23.64 4.40
C GLU A 236 3.44 24.11 5.60
N LYS A 237 2.14 23.78 5.62
CA LYS A 237 1.20 24.23 6.68
C LYS A 237 1.60 23.72 8.07
N TYR A 238 2.05 22.46 8.15
CA TYR A 238 2.32 21.79 9.44
C TYR A 238 3.81 21.62 9.72
N HIS A 239 4.70 21.97 8.77
CA HIS A 239 6.15 21.80 8.87
C HIS A 239 6.55 20.33 9.09
N VAL A 240 5.92 19.41 8.37
CA VAL A 240 6.11 17.95 8.50
C VAL A 240 6.63 17.31 7.21
N GLN A 241 7.35 16.20 7.36
CA GLN A 241 7.60 15.29 6.24
C GLN A 241 6.34 14.49 5.94
N VAL A 242 5.85 14.55 4.70
CA VAL A 242 4.74 13.71 4.24
C VAL A 242 5.28 12.36 3.73
N TYR A 243 4.61 11.25 4.10
CA TYR A 243 4.82 9.92 3.56
C TYR A 243 3.58 9.40 2.86
N LEU A 244 3.78 8.59 1.81
CA LEU A 244 2.76 7.85 1.09
C LEU A 244 3.17 6.37 1.00
N GLU A 245 2.19 5.46 1.09
CA GLU A 245 2.41 4.00 1.07
C GLU A 245 1.63 3.30 -0.05
N PRO A 246 1.79 3.70 -1.35
CA PRO A 246 1.16 2.96 -2.42
C PRO A 246 1.70 1.53 -2.49
N GLY A 247 0.82 0.58 -2.73
CA GLY A 247 1.21 -0.81 -2.97
C GLY A 247 0.95 -1.20 -4.41
N GLU A 248 -0.32 -1.40 -4.75
CA GLU A 248 -0.75 -1.78 -6.09
C GLU A 248 -0.25 -0.81 -7.18
N ALA A 249 -0.32 0.49 -6.94
CA ALA A 249 0.15 1.49 -7.90
C ALA A 249 1.62 1.32 -8.32
N VAL A 250 2.46 0.66 -7.50
CA VAL A 250 3.86 0.39 -7.87
C VAL A 250 3.92 -0.59 -9.04
N ALA A 251 3.09 -1.63 -9.03
CA ALA A 251 3.11 -2.70 -10.03
C ALA A 251 1.88 -2.72 -10.94
N LEU A 252 1.03 -1.68 -10.91
CA LEU A 252 -0.18 -1.62 -11.71
C LEU A 252 0.14 -1.79 -13.21
N HIS A 253 -0.58 -2.69 -13.86
CA HIS A 253 -0.40 -3.07 -15.27
C HIS A 253 1.02 -3.51 -15.66
N ALA A 254 1.84 -3.90 -14.68
CA ALA A 254 3.20 -4.38 -14.90
C ALA A 254 3.35 -5.90 -14.78
N GLY A 255 2.26 -6.64 -14.51
CA GLY A 255 2.30 -8.08 -14.33
C GLY A 255 1.24 -8.82 -15.13
N TYR A 256 1.49 -10.12 -15.33
CA TYR A 256 0.59 -11.04 -16.00
C TYR A 256 0.54 -12.36 -15.24
N LEU A 257 -0.63 -12.98 -15.16
CA LEU A 257 -0.76 -14.40 -14.87
C LEU A 257 -0.86 -15.15 -16.20
N VAL A 258 0.11 -16.01 -16.45
CA VAL A 258 0.10 -16.90 -17.62
C VAL A 258 -0.42 -18.26 -17.20
N THR A 259 -1.44 -18.74 -17.92
CA THR A 259 -2.11 -20.01 -17.67
C THR A 259 -2.33 -20.76 -18.99
N GLN A 260 -2.40 -22.09 -18.92
CA GLN A 260 -2.65 -22.95 -20.07
C GLN A 260 -4.07 -23.50 -20.01
N VAL A 261 -4.77 -23.49 -21.14
CA VAL A 261 -6.02 -24.23 -21.29
C VAL A 261 -5.69 -25.72 -21.42
N LEU A 262 -6.21 -26.52 -20.49
CA LEU A 262 -5.98 -27.96 -20.43
C LEU A 262 -7.09 -28.76 -21.15
N ASP A 263 -8.33 -28.26 -21.13
CA ASP A 263 -9.49 -28.94 -21.72
C ASP A 263 -10.62 -27.96 -21.99
N PHE A 264 -11.59 -28.41 -22.78
CA PHE A 264 -12.86 -27.72 -23.01
C PHE A 264 -14.04 -28.64 -22.71
N VAL A 265 -15.01 -28.15 -21.99
CA VAL A 265 -16.28 -28.86 -21.71
C VAL A 265 -17.46 -27.98 -22.04
N HIS A 266 -18.59 -28.62 -22.39
CA HIS A 266 -19.85 -27.95 -22.62
C HIS A 266 -20.89 -28.34 -21.59
N ASN A 267 -21.48 -27.34 -20.90
CA ASN A 267 -22.62 -27.53 -20.01
C ASN A 267 -23.48 -26.25 -20.02
N GLY A 268 -24.30 -26.13 -21.06
CA GLY A 268 -25.08 -24.90 -21.31
C GLY A 268 -24.23 -23.72 -21.79
N LEU A 269 -22.94 -23.72 -21.45
CA LEU A 269 -21.90 -22.79 -21.86
C LEU A 269 -20.66 -23.59 -22.29
N ASP A 270 -19.83 -23.05 -23.16
CA ASP A 270 -18.49 -23.55 -23.42
C ASP A 270 -17.54 -23.09 -22.33
N ILE A 271 -16.86 -24.04 -21.70
CA ILE A 271 -16.02 -23.79 -20.53
C ILE A 271 -14.59 -24.22 -20.84
N ALA A 272 -13.64 -23.31 -20.75
CA ALA A 272 -12.22 -23.60 -20.80
C ALA A 272 -11.71 -23.97 -19.39
N ILE A 273 -11.12 -25.13 -19.25
CA ILE A 273 -10.47 -25.57 -18.01
C ILE A 273 -9.00 -25.18 -18.10
N VAL A 274 -8.53 -24.40 -17.12
CA VAL A 274 -7.15 -23.90 -17.06
C VAL A 274 -6.39 -24.51 -15.89
N ASP A 275 -5.06 -24.47 -15.93
CA ASP A 275 -4.17 -24.96 -14.86
C ASP A 275 -4.03 -23.96 -13.67
N ALA A 276 -4.71 -22.84 -13.71
CA ALA A 276 -4.81 -21.89 -12.60
C ALA A 276 -6.17 -21.99 -11.88
N SER A 277 -6.24 -21.50 -10.66
CA SER A 277 -7.50 -21.36 -9.94
C SER A 277 -7.59 -19.99 -9.24
N ALA A 278 -8.80 -19.47 -9.10
CA ALA A 278 -9.02 -18.22 -8.39
C ALA A 278 -8.50 -18.30 -6.95
N ALA A 279 -8.77 -19.40 -6.24
CA ALA A 279 -8.35 -19.58 -4.85
C ALA A 279 -6.82 -19.51 -4.64
N CYS A 280 -6.03 -19.99 -5.63
CA CYS A 280 -4.58 -20.02 -5.52
C CYS A 280 -3.90 -18.81 -6.16
N HIS A 281 -4.48 -18.24 -7.22
CA HIS A 281 -3.79 -17.27 -8.06
C HIS A 281 -4.48 -15.89 -8.08
N MET A 282 -5.76 -15.80 -7.80
CA MET A 282 -6.53 -14.54 -7.81
C MET A 282 -7.62 -14.59 -6.74
N PRO A 283 -7.29 -14.69 -5.45
CA PRO A 283 -8.28 -14.86 -4.37
C PRO A 283 -9.27 -13.68 -4.29
N ASP A 284 -8.88 -12.49 -4.67
CA ASP A 284 -9.74 -11.30 -4.68
C ASP A 284 -10.99 -11.49 -5.56
N VAL A 285 -10.91 -12.28 -6.62
CA VAL A 285 -12.07 -12.64 -7.47
C VAL A 285 -13.16 -13.35 -6.68
N LEU A 286 -12.80 -14.08 -5.61
CA LEU A 286 -13.73 -14.79 -4.73
C LEU A 286 -14.34 -13.89 -3.65
N GLU A 287 -13.55 -12.93 -3.13
CA GLU A 287 -13.99 -12.00 -2.09
C GLU A 287 -14.79 -10.83 -2.67
N MET A 288 -14.35 -10.30 -3.79
CA MET A 288 -14.98 -9.22 -4.55
C MET A 288 -15.13 -9.65 -6.02
N PRO A 289 -16.20 -10.35 -6.39
CA PRO A 289 -16.34 -10.92 -7.73
C PRO A 289 -16.20 -9.88 -8.85
N TYR A 290 -15.18 -10.05 -9.67
CA TYR A 290 -14.95 -9.29 -10.89
C TYR A 290 -14.45 -10.24 -12.00
N ARG A 291 -14.60 -9.82 -13.25
CA ARG A 291 -14.01 -10.53 -14.38
C ARG A 291 -12.60 -10.01 -14.62
N PRO A 292 -11.54 -10.84 -14.43
CA PRO A 292 -10.19 -10.44 -14.82
C PRO A 292 -10.11 -10.13 -16.31
N GLU A 293 -9.25 -9.18 -16.67
CA GLU A 293 -8.92 -8.96 -18.07
C GLU A 293 -8.12 -10.16 -18.62
N ILE A 294 -8.58 -10.70 -19.74
CA ILE A 294 -7.93 -11.82 -20.41
C ILE A 294 -7.47 -11.33 -21.78
N LEU A 295 -6.14 -11.32 -22.00
CA LEU A 295 -5.58 -10.89 -23.26
C LEU A 295 -6.02 -11.83 -24.39
N GLY A 296 -6.54 -11.24 -25.47
CA GLY A 296 -7.07 -11.97 -26.63
C GLY A 296 -8.49 -12.47 -26.49
N ALA A 297 -9.14 -12.30 -25.33
CA ALA A 297 -10.56 -12.59 -25.18
C ALA A 297 -11.45 -11.47 -25.73
N GLY A 298 -12.72 -11.79 -26.04
CA GLY A 298 -13.76 -10.81 -26.36
C GLY A 298 -14.16 -9.96 -25.15
N GLN A 299 -14.81 -8.83 -25.43
CA GLN A 299 -15.36 -7.99 -24.38
C GLN A 299 -16.58 -8.66 -23.71
N PRO A 300 -16.90 -8.28 -22.46
CA PRO A 300 -18.11 -8.77 -21.80
C PRO A 300 -19.36 -8.55 -22.70
N GLY A 301 -20.08 -9.64 -22.98
CA GLY A 301 -21.28 -9.63 -23.83
C GLY A 301 -21.04 -9.86 -25.32
N GLU A 302 -19.79 -9.90 -25.81
CA GLU A 302 -19.49 -10.28 -27.21
C GLU A 302 -19.55 -11.80 -27.41
N LEU A 303 -19.16 -12.56 -26.41
CA LEU A 303 -19.23 -14.01 -26.38
C LEU A 303 -19.76 -14.46 -25.02
N ALA A 304 -20.56 -15.51 -25.00
CA ALA A 304 -20.95 -16.17 -23.76
C ALA A 304 -19.78 -17.06 -23.30
N TYR A 305 -19.13 -16.68 -22.23
CA TYR A 305 -18.13 -17.50 -21.56
C TYR A 305 -18.69 -18.06 -20.27
#